data_a40f55000c5e787ec8ea5734b3d3708a
#
_entry.id   a40f55000c5e787ec8ea5734b3d3708a
#
_cell.length_a   1.000
_cell.length_b   1.000
_cell.length_c   1.000
_cell.angle_alpha   90.00
_cell.angle_beta   90.00
_cell.angle_gamma   90.00
#
_symmetry.space_group_name_H-M   'P 1'
#
loop_
_entity.id
_entity.type
_entity.pdbx_description
1 polymer ?
#
loop_
_entity_poly.entity_id
_entity_poly.type
_entity_poly.pdbx_seq_one_letter_code
_entity_poly.pdbx_strand_id
1 'polypeptide(L)'
;MNPNPLPRLLNLGCGFDHRAGWLNVDGFEACKPDRLIDLEQFPWDLPSDYFEQILIKHVLEHLGASFAVFEQVMREIYRVAAAGAMVEIHVPHHKHDNFWSDPTHVRAFTPLTFQMMSKKQCDDWIARGVGNTMLAHLMRVDFEVVEMVQVFDP
;
A
#
# COMPACT_ATOMS: atom_id res chain seq x y z
N MET A 1 -8.30 29.00 -17.05
CA MET A 1 -7.68 27.83 -17.69
C MET A 1 -7.80 26.69 -16.69
N ASN A 2 -8.59 25.66 -17.00
CA ASN A 2 -8.68 24.50 -16.10
C ASN A 2 -7.30 23.83 -16.04
N PRO A 3 -6.68 23.72 -14.86
CA PRO A 3 -5.53 22.84 -14.73
C PRO A 3 -5.97 21.44 -15.15
N ASN A 4 -5.12 20.75 -15.88
CA ASN A 4 -5.36 19.36 -16.28
C ASN A 4 -5.86 18.60 -15.02
N PRO A 5 -6.98 17.86 -15.10
CA PRO A 5 -7.47 17.16 -13.92
C PRO A 5 -6.39 16.22 -13.39
N LEU A 6 -6.31 16.10 -12.07
CA LEU A 6 -5.37 15.20 -11.40
C LEU A 6 -5.55 13.77 -11.97
N PRO A 7 -4.48 13.03 -12.34
CA PRO A 7 -4.60 11.66 -12.79
C PRO A 7 -5.38 10.78 -11.81
N ARG A 8 -6.17 9.83 -12.33
CA ARG A 8 -6.91 8.84 -11.52
C ARG A 8 -6.07 7.62 -11.13
N LEU A 9 -4.82 7.59 -11.62
CA LEU A 9 -3.85 6.52 -11.40
C LEU A 9 -2.73 7.06 -10.52
N LEU A 10 -2.39 6.36 -9.43
CA LEU A 10 -1.43 6.80 -8.43
C LEU A 10 -0.25 5.82 -8.33
N ASN A 11 0.97 6.31 -8.45
CA ASN A 11 2.22 5.57 -8.26
C ASN A 11 2.88 6.07 -6.96
N LEU A 12 2.66 5.34 -5.87
CA LEU A 12 3.19 5.67 -4.54
C LEU A 12 4.60 5.12 -4.34
N GLY A 13 5.53 6.00 -3.96
CA GLY A 13 6.94 5.67 -3.83
C GLY A 13 7.53 5.37 -5.20
N CYS A 14 7.32 6.28 -6.16
CA CYS A 14 7.68 6.06 -7.56
C CYS A 14 9.18 5.88 -7.79
N GLY A 15 10.05 6.41 -6.92
CA GLY A 15 11.47 6.46 -7.17
C GLY A 15 11.74 7.06 -8.55
N PHE A 16 12.58 6.39 -9.33
CA PHE A 16 12.87 6.75 -10.73
C PHE A 16 11.94 6.03 -11.75
N ASP A 17 10.99 5.19 -11.30
CA ASP A 17 10.01 4.49 -12.16
C ASP A 17 8.77 5.37 -12.38
N HIS A 18 8.94 6.49 -13.12
CA HIS A 18 7.85 7.39 -13.45
C HIS A 18 6.95 6.79 -14.52
N ARG A 19 5.64 6.89 -14.30
CA ARG A 19 4.63 6.36 -15.21
C ARG A 19 3.85 7.49 -15.88
N ALA A 20 3.86 7.51 -17.20
CA ALA A 20 3.09 8.50 -17.97
C ALA A 20 1.59 8.33 -17.71
N GLY A 21 0.88 9.43 -17.42
CA GLY A 21 -0.55 9.41 -17.12
C GLY A 21 -0.90 9.04 -15.68
N TRP A 22 0.10 8.78 -14.83
CA TRP A 22 -0.03 8.55 -13.40
C TRP A 22 0.40 9.78 -12.61
N LEU A 23 -0.14 9.96 -11.42
CA LEU A 23 0.44 10.86 -10.43
C LEU A 23 1.58 10.11 -9.73
N ASN A 24 2.82 10.52 -9.99
CA ASN A 24 4.02 9.92 -9.40
C ASN A 24 4.36 10.65 -8.10
N VAL A 25 4.35 9.93 -6.99
CA VAL A 25 4.55 10.47 -5.64
C VAL A 25 5.73 9.78 -4.98
N ASP A 26 6.59 10.56 -4.34
CA ASP A 26 7.72 10.06 -3.56
C ASP A 26 8.14 11.06 -2.49
N GLY A 27 8.82 10.59 -1.43
CA GLY A 27 9.43 11.44 -0.40
C GLY A 27 10.85 11.90 -0.75
N PHE A 28 11.46 11.37 -1.82
CA PHE A 28 12.83 11.67 -2.23
C PHE A 28 12.86 12.64 -3.41
N GLU A 29 13.21 13.90 -3.13
CA GLU A 29 13.19 14.99 -4.11
C GLU A 29 14.07 14.72 -5.35
N ALA A 30 15.19 14.00 -5.18
CA ALA A 30 16.12 13.73 -6.28
C ALA A 30 15.52 12.88 -7.41
N CYS A 31 14.47 12.10 -7.15
CA CYS A 31 13.75 11.37 -8.20
C CYS A 31 12.73 12.24 -8.96
N LYS A 32 12.54 13.52 -8.56
CA LYS A 32 11.67 14.51 -9.20
C LYS A 32 10.23 14.04 -9.35
N PRO A 33 9.54 13.62 -8.27
CA PRO A 33 8.16 13.18 -8.35
C PRO A 33 7.23 14.33 -8.76
N ASP A 34 6.03 14.02 -9.25
CA ASP A 34 4.99 15.02 -9.53
C ASP A 34 4.52 15.70 -8.23
N ARG A 35 4.52 14.94 -7.11
CA ARG A 35 4.33 15.47 -5.76
C ARG A 35 5.34 14.86 -4.79
N LEU A 36 5.96 15.73 -4.00
CA LEU A 36 6.83 15.34 -2.91
C LEU A 36 5.98 15.10 -1.67
N ILE A 37 5.84 13.84 -1.25
CA ILE A 37 5.07 13.45 -0.06
C ILE A 37 5.86 12.41 0.71
N ASP A 38 6.14 12.69 1.98
CA ASP A 38 6.62 11.69 2.93
C ASP A 38 5.43 10.80 3.35
N LEU A 39 5.50 9.52 2.99
CA LEU A 39 4.40 8.57 3.23
C LEU A 39 4.22 8.19 4.72
N GLU A 40 5.12 8.61 5.60
CA GLU A 40 4.97 8.48 7.06
C GLU A 40 4.54 9.78 7.75
N GLN A 41 4.21 10.83 6.97
CA GLN A 41 3.60 12.08 7.48
C GLN A 41 2.13 12.14 7.06
N PHE A 42 1.23 12.31 8.02
CA PHE A 42 -0.23 12.22 7.81
C PHE A 42 -0.96 13.51 8.17
N PRO A 43 -2.09 13.83 7.50
CA PRO A 43 -2.63 13.14 6.32
C PRO A 43 -1.86 13.49 5.04
N TRP A 44 -1.89 12.60 4.03
CA TRP A 44 -1.32 12.92 2.72
C TRP A 44 -2.12 14.01 2.02
N ASP A 45 -1.42 14.93 1.33
CA ASP A 45 -2.06 15.95 0.48
C ASP A 45 -2.57 15.31 -0.84
N LEU A 46 -3.50 14.37 -0.69
CA LEU A 46 -4.17 13.63 -1.76
C LEU A 46 -5.67 13.56 -1.47
N PRO A 47 -6.53 13.64 -2.52
CA PRO A 47 -7.97 13.58 -2.35
C PRO A 47 -8.43 12.22 -1.85
N SER A 48 -9.52 12.19 -1.06
CA SER A 48 -10.20 10.97 -0.65
C SER A 48 -11.07 10.42 -1.77
N ASP A 49 -11.28 9.08 -1.79
CA ASP A 49 -12.19 8.38 -2.73
C ASP A 49 -11.92 8.74 -4.19
N TYR A 50 -10.65 8.85 -4.55
CA TYR A 50 -10.30 9.45 -5.84
C TYR A 50 -9.62 8.49 -6.81
N PHE A 51 -8.57 7.77 -6.40
CA PHE A 51 -7.74 6.98 -7.31
C PHE A 51 -8.38 5.64 -7.64
N GLU A 52 -8.50 5.34 -8.93
CA GLU A 52 -9.08 4.10 -9.44
C GLU A 52 -8.06 2.95 -9.47
N GLN A 53 -6.78 3.30 -9.58
CA GLN A 53 -5.67 2.35 -9.49
C GLN A 53 -4.53 2.97 -8.70
N ILE A 54 -3.95 2.19 -7.79
CA ILE A 54 -2.79 2.57 -6.97
C ILE A 54 -1.73 1.49 -7.14
N LEU A 55 -0.52 1.88 -7.49
CA LEU A 55 0.66 1.02 -7.53
C LEU A 55 1.58 1.36 -6.36
N ILE A 56 2.03 0.33 -5.65
CA ILE A 56 2.99 0.42 -4.55
C ILE A 56 4.04 -0.65 -4.78
N LYS A 57 5.18 -0.25 -5.36
CA LYS A 57 6.21 -1.20 -5.79
C LYS A 57 7.51 -1.00 -5.02
N HIS A 58 7.89 -1.96 -4.18
CA HIS A 58 9.07 -1.92 -3.32
C HIS A 58 9.11 -0.69 -2.43
N VAL A 59 8.02 -0.44 -1.71
CA VAL A 59 7.84 0.70 -0.81
C VAL A 59 7.29 0.26 0.54
N LEU A 60 6.26 -0.60 0.53
CA LEU A 60 5.51 -0.91 1.75
C LEU A 60 6.36 -1.61 2.80
N GLU A 61 7.38 -2.37 2.38
CA GLU A 61 8.36 -3.02 3.25
C GLU A 61 9.24 -2.05 4.03
N HIS A 62 9.36 -0.81 3.58
CA HIS A 62 10.12 0.27 4.23
C HIS A 62 9.27 1.10 5.20
N LEU A 63 7.93 0.99 5.14
CA LEU A 63 7.02 1.87 5.87
C LEU A 63 6.50 1.23 7.16
N GLY A 64 6.32 2.08 8.17
CA GLY A 64 5.66 1.68 9.41
C GLY A 64 6.48 0.73 10.27
N ALA A 65 7.67 1.12 10.71
CA ALA A 65 8.47 0.37 11.67
C ALA A 65 7.65 0.07 12.95
N SER A 66 6.84 1.03 13.42
CA SER A 66 5.82 0.79 14.44
C SER A 66 4.47 0.43 13.80
N PHE A 67 3.66 -0.37 14.51
CA PHE A 67 2.31 -0.69 14.04
C PHE A 67 1.44 0.57 13.89
N ALA A 68 1.58 1.55 14.78
CA ALA A 68 0.80 2.78 14.72
C ALA A 68 1.04 3.58 13.41
N VAL A 69 2.27 3.64 12.92
CA VAL A 69 2.60 4.27 11.64
C VAL A 69 2.08 3.42 10.48
N PHE A 70 2.31 2.11 10.52
CA PHE A 70 1.81 1.18 9.49
C PHE A 70 0.28 1.26 9.34
N GLU A 71 -0.44 1.32 10.45
CA GLU A 71 -1.90 1.51 10.47
C GLU A 71 -2.31 2.78 9.74
N GLN A 72 -1.62 3.91 9.97
CA GLN A 72 -1.91 5.17 9.30
C GLN A 72 -1.61 5.10 7.79
N VAL A 73 -0.51 4.47 7.39
CA VAL A 73 -0.19 4.24 5.97
C VAL A 73 -1.32 3.47 5.29
N MET A 74 -1.78 2.36 5.88
CA MET A 74 -2.86 1.55 5.29
C MET A 74 -4.19 2.30 5.26
N ARG A 75 -4.49 3.11 6.27
CA ARG A 75 -5.66 3.99 6.28
C ARG A 75 -5.61 5.05 5.18
N GLU A 76 -4.45 5.64 4.93
CA GLU A 76 -4.28 6.63 3.87
C GLU A 76 -4.43 5.99 2.47
N ILE A 77 -3.82 4.81 2.25
CA ILE A 77 -4.03 4.05 1.00
C ILE A 77 -5.54 3.81 0.79
N TYR A 78 -6.24 3.36 1.83
CA TYR A 78 -7.68 3.11 1.78
C TYR A 78 -8.49 4.40 1.56
N ARG A 79 -8.11 5.50 2.22
CA ARG A 79 -8.79 6.80 2.10
C ARG A 79 -8.71 7.38 0.69
N VAL A 80 -7.55 7.29 0.04
CA VAL A 80 -7.34 7.88 -1.29
C VAL A 80 -7.87 7.00 -2.42
N ALA A 81 -8.06 5.70 -2.18
CA ALA A 81 -8.64 4.76 -3.13
C ALA A 81 -10.12 5.03 -3.36
N ALA A 82 -10.56 5.09 -4.60
CA ALA A 82 -11.98 5.13 -4.95
C ALA A 82 -12.65 3.78 -4.61
N ALA A 83 -13.97 3.79 -4.47
CA ALA A 83 -14.71 2.55 -4.26
C ALA A 83 -14.46 1.56 -5.41
N GLY A 84 -14.03 0.34 -5.09
CA GLY A 84 -13.67 -0.68 -6.07
C GLY A 84 -12.34 -0.46 -6.79
N ALA A 85 -11.50 0.46 -6.30
CA ALA A 85 -10.17 0.69 -6.84
C ALA A 85 -9.29 -0.57 -6.76
N MET A 86 -8.39 -0.71 -7.74
CA MET A 86 -7.35 -1.74 -7.72
C MET A 86 -6.09 -1.20 -7.01
N VAL A 87 -5.65 -1.87 -5.97
CA VAL A 87 -4.37 -1.59 -5.29
C VAL A 87 -3.39 -2.72 -5.59
N GLU A 88 -2.37 -2.43 -6.38
CA GLU A 88 -1.32 -3.36 -6.76
C GLU A 88 -0.10 -3.14 -5.86
N ILE A 89 0.31 -4.18 -5.13
CA ILE A 89 1.41 -4.12 -4.17
C ILE A 89 2.48 -5.14 -4.56
N HIS A 90 3.71 -4.68 -4.75
CA HIS A 90 4.89 -5.52 -4.95
C HIS A 90 5.80 -5.38 -3.73
N VAL A 91 6.10 -6.49 -3.09
CA VAL A 91 7.03 -6.56 -1.95
C VAL A 91 7.96 -7.75 -2.10
N PRO A 92 9.19 -7.70 -1.56
CA PRO A 92 10.08 -8.85 -1.58
C PRO A 92 9.45 -10.03 -0.84
N HIS A 93 9.66 -11.24 -1.36
CA HIS A 93 9.20 -12.44 -0.67
C HIS A 93 9.93 -12.59 0.67
N HIS A 94 9.18 -12.85 1.75
CA HIS A 94 9.69 -12.88 3.14
C HIS A 94 10.81 -13.91 3.39
N LYS A 95 10.97 -14.91 2.53
CA LYS A 95 12.04 -15.93 2.59
C LYS A 95 13.19 -15.65 1.64
N HIS A 96 13.13 -14.58 0.85
CA HIS A 96 14.17 -14.26 -0.12
C HIS A 96 15.24 -13.36 0.52
N ASP A 97 16.50 -13.57 0.15
CA ASP A 97 17.63 -12.82 0.68
C ASP A 97 17.49 -11.30 0.44
N ASN A 98 16.86 -10.90 -0.65
CA ASN A 98 16.59 -9.47 -0.95
C ASN A 98 15.76 -8.77 0.13
N PHE A 99 14.89 -9.51 0.85
CA PHE A 99 14.20 -8.90 1.99
C PHE A 99 15.16 -8.60 3.14
N TRP A 100 16.04 -9.55 3.47
CA TRP A 100 16.93 -9.46 4.63
C TRP A 100 18.20 -8.63 4.38
N SER A 101 18.59 -8.45 3.10
CA SER A 101 19.81 -7.74 2.71
C SER A 101 19.70 -6.23 2.88
N ASP A 102 18.49 -5.68 2.86
CA ASP A 102 18.27 -4.24 3.05
C ASP A 102 17.87 -3.96 4.51
N PRO A 103 18.74 -3.27 5.29
CA PRO A 103 18.45 -2.97 6.69
C PRO A 103 17.31 -1.97 6.90
N THR A 104 16.81 -1.33 5.84
CA THR A 104 15.66 -0.42 5.89
C THR A 104 14.33 -1.13 5.73
N HIS A 105 14.31 -2.43 5.43
CA HIS A 105 13.11 -3.24 5.46
C HIS A 105 12.66 -3.49 6.91
N VAL A 106 11.53 -2.93 7.26
CA VAL A 106 10.99 -2.98 8.64
C VAL A 106 9.86 -3.98 8.81
N ARG A 107 9.26 -4.48 7.71
CA ARG A 107 8.10 -5.37 7.74
C ARG A 107 8.08 -6.38 6.60
N ALA A 108 8.07 -7.66 6.95
CA ALA A 108 7.82 -8.74 6.01
C ALA A 108 6.32 -8.91 5.77
N PHE A 109 5.94 -9.22 4.55
CA PHE A 109 4.56 -9.50 4.16
C PHE A 109 4.39 -10.94 3.72
N THR A 110 3.24 -11.51 4.05
CA THR A 110 2.80 -12.82 3.60
C THR A 110 1.38 -12.70 3.03
N PRO A 111 0.90 -13.70 2.30
CA PRO A 111 -0.50 -13.74 1.87
C PRO A 111 -1.49 -13.48 3.00
N LEU A 112 -1.25 -14.08 4.17
CA LEU A 112 -2.10 -13.93 5.34
C LEU A 112 -2.18 -12.47 5.82
N THR A 113 -1.09 -11.70 5.72
CA THR A 113 -1.07 -10.29 6.13
C THR A 113 -2.15 -9.49 5.40
N PHE A 114 -2.27 -9.69 4.09
CA PHE A 114 -3.28 -8.98 3.28
C PHE A 114 -4.69 -9.52 3.51
N GLN A 115 -4.85 -10.84 3.74
CA GLN A 115 -6.15 -11.44 4.08
C GLN A 115 -6.72 -10.89 5.39
N MET A 116 -5.87 -10.57 6.38
CA MET A 116 -6.28 -9.94 7.64
C MET A 116 -6.89 -8.54 7.46
N MET A 117 -6.71 -7.90 6.31
CA MET A 117 -7.23 -6.57 6.00
C MET A 117 -8.57 -6.59 5.27
N SER A 118 -9.17 -7.77 5.07
CA SER A 118 -10.53 -7.95 4.51
C SER A 118 -11.54 -8.10 5.64
N LYS A 119 -12.55 -7.22 5.67
CA LYS A 119 -13.66 -7.32 6.65
C LYS A 119 -14.41 -8.65 6.51
N LYS A 120 -14.73 -9.04 5.28
CA LYS A 120 -15.38 -10.31 4.99
C LYS A 120 -14.62 -11.50 5.58
N GLN A 121 -13.28 -11.50 5.40
CA GLN A 121 -12.43 -12.56 5.94
C GLN A 121 -12.38 -12.52 7.48
N CYS A 122 -12.26 -11.32 8.06
CA CYS A 122 -12.30 -11.15 9.51
C CYS A 122 -13.62 -11.63 10.12
N ASP A 123 -14.75 -11.28 9.51
CA ASP A 123 -16.09 -11.69 9.97
C ASP A 123 -16.27 -13.21 9.92
N ASP A 124 -15.77 -13.87 8.86
CA ASP A 124 -15.77 -15.34 8.77
C ASP A 124 -14.91 -15.96 9.88
N TRP A 125 -13.74 -15.42 10.15
CA TRP A 125 -12.87 -15.90 11.23
C TRP A 125 -13.51 -15.72 12.62
N ILE A 126 -14.15 -14.58 12.86
CA ILE A 126 -14.90 -14.34 14.10
C ILE A 126 -16.01 -15.40 14.27
N ALA A 127 -16.80 -15.63 13.23
CA ALA A 127 -17.89 -16.60 13.25
C ALA A 127 -17.39 -18.03 13.51
N ARG A 128 -16.19 -18.39 13.07
CA ARG A 128 -15.57 -19.71 13.25
C ARG A 128 -14.65 -19.82 14.47
N GLY A 129 -14.48 -18.75 15.26
CA GLY A 129 -13.60 -18.73 16.42
C GLY A 129 -12.09 -18.85 16.07
N VAL A 130 -11.67 -18.38 14.90
CA VAL A 130 -10.27 -18.38 14.49
C VAL A 130 -9.51 -17.26 15.17
N GLY A 131 -8.37 -17.57 15.80
CA GLY A 131 -7.59 -16.64 16.62
C GLY A 131 -6.63 -15.69 15.86
N ASN A 132 -6.97 -15.31 14.63
CA ASN A 132 -6.16 -14.31 13.88
C ASN A 132 -6.46 -12.89 14.36
N THR A 133 -5.52 -11.96 14.10
CA THR A 133 -5.77 -10.54 14.32
C THR A 133 -6.71 -9.99 13.24
N MET A 134 -7.78 -9.35 13.65
CA MET A 134 -8.79 -8.76 12.75
C MET A 134 -8.35 -7.37 12.29
N LEU A 135 -7.30 -7.31 11.44
CA LEU A 135 -6.68 -6.04 11.03
C LEU A 135 -7.66 -5.12 10.31
N ALA A 136 -8.58 -5.66 9.51
CA ALA A 136 -9.59 -4.85 8.82
C ALA A 136 -10.42 -4.02 9.80
N HIS A 137 -10.87 -4.63 10.90
CA HIS A 137 -11.63 -3.93 11.93
C HIS A 137 -10.76 -2.99 12.76
N LEU A 138 -9.56 -3.44 13.15
CA LEU A 138 -8.63 -2.66 13.94
C LEU A 138 -8.20 -1.38 13.19
N MET A 139 -7.79 -1.50 11.95
CA MET A 139 -7.32 -0.39 11.10
C MET A 139 -8.47 0.36 10.41
N ARG A 140 -9.72 -0.12 10.47
CA ARG A 140 -10.89 0.45 9.78
C ARG A 140 -10.69 0.56 8.26
N VAL A 141 -10.15 -0.49 7.66
CA VAL A 141 -9.97 -0.65 6.21
C VAL A 141 -10.74 -1.87 5.72
N ASP A 142 -10.91 -2.00 4.42
CA ASP A 142 -11.54 -3.17 3.80
C ASP A 142 -10.92 -3.43 2.43
N PHE A 143 -9.89 -4.26 2.41
CA PHE A 143 -9.21 -4.70 1.19
C PHE A 143 -9.54 -6.16 0.92
N GLU A 144 -10.00 -6.47 -0.28
CA GLU A 144 -10.20 -7.84 -0.72
C GLU A 144 -9.03 -8.28 -1.62
N VAL A 145 -8.39 -9.39 -1.29
CA VAL A 145 -7.34 -9.96 -2.14
C VAL A 145 -8.01 -10.65 -3.33
N VAL A 146 -7.83 -10.10 -4.52
CA VAL A 146 -8.41 -10.63 -5.77
C VAL A 146 -7.42 -11.49 -6.54
N GLU A 147 -6.12 -11.22 -6.40
CA GLU A 147 -5.06 -11.97 -7.05
C GLU A 147 -3.79 -11.95 -6.18
N MET A 148 -3.02 -13.02 -6.22
CA MET A 148 -1.72 -13.10 -5.59
C MET A 148 -0.76 -13.91 -6.45
N VAL A 149 0.35 -13.29 -6.82
CA VAL A 149 1.39 -13.89 -7.65
C VAL A 149 2.68 -13.97 -6.86
N GLN A 150 3.31 -15.14 -6.82
CA GLN A 150 4.67 -15.31 -6.31
C GLN A 150 5.60 -15.44 -7.51
N VAL A 151 6.56 -14.51 -7.62
CA VAL A 151 7.60 -14.56 -8.64
C VAL A 151 8.85 -15.12 -7.98
N PHE A 152 9.39 -16.18 -8.58
CA PHE A 152 10.66 -16.77 -8.17
C PHE A 152 11.70 -16.38 -9.22
N ASP A 153 12.81 -15.80 -8.78
CA ASP A 153 13.95 -15.61 -9.66
C ASP A 153 14.53 -17.00 -10.01
N PRO A 154 14.93 -17.20 -11.28
CA PRO A 154 15.45 -18.48 -11.75
C PRO A 154 16.79 -18.86 -11.11
#